data_85fc059b568be213e2512d69397beb6b
#
_entry.id   85fc059b568be213e2512d69397beb6b
#
_cell.length_a   1.000
_cell.length_b   1.000
_cell.length_c   1.000
_cell.angle_alpha   90.00
_cell.angle_beta   90.00
_cell.angle_gamma   90.00
#
_symmetry.space_group_name_H-M   'P 1'
#
loop_
_entity.id
_entity.type
_entity.pdbx_description
1 polymer ?
#
loop_
_entity_poly.entity_id
_entity_poly.type
_entity_poly.pdbx_seq_one_letter_code
_entity_poly.pdbx_strand_id
1 'polypeptide(L)'
;MLDINPQGKKTILTIDGGGMRGMITISMLAELERQTGKRCNELFDMVAGTSTGAIIAAGIAVGYSAEEILNLVYRERLPGAFPKNNLLLYIRYIFNGLRYFYDLKPFYDALGTLVVDKKVGDLQKPILFVTTQDVRTSNTIYVVSKGPGSAFVADWPVSGAIGASGAAPVFFPPVAGNLIDGGVGVNGNPCLAAAIEAMEYIGAAEGFTPGNVMLFSLGTGYTPNTVEDGKADRFWLGNWIPYIIGEALDEAGLQQTYATRAIYGDKIDFRRYNPLLTRENVENALGISTTGRPDPNTLGLDSRETPQIALMEDIGRAYGQKIDWVKSSVLPWDTVGGHPKPNLARQQIDWTKTFYR
;
A
#
# COMPACT_ATOMS: atom_id res chain seq x y z
N MET A 1 -11.91 -22.89 -12.31
CA MET A 1 -11.45 -21.94 -11.28
C MET A 1 -9.94 -21.87 -11.38
N LEU A 2 -9.40 -20.65 -11.29
CA LEU A 2 -7.96 -20.40 -11.36
C LEU A 2 -7.27 -20.96 -10.10
N ASP A 3 -6.15 -21.68 -10.27
CA ASP A 3 -5.28 -22.08 -9.16
C ASP A 3 -3.98 -21.26 -9.23
N ILE A 4 -3.81 -20.36 -8.29
CA ILE A 4 -2.63 -19.47 -8.23
C ILE A 4 -1.43 -20.12 -7.54
N ASN A 5 -1.63 -21.27 -6.88
CA ASN A 5 -0.63 -22.00 -6.10
C ASN A 5 -0.66 -23.52 -6.32
N PRO A 6 -0.45 -23.99 -7.57
CA PRO A 6 -0.55 -25.41 -7.88
C PRO A 6 0.53 -26.27 -7.20
N GLN A 7 1.56 -25.65 -6.64
CA GLN A 7 2.64 -26.32 -5.93
C GLN A 7 2.40 -26.42 -4.41
N GLY A 8 1.32 -25.82 -3.89
CA GLY A 8 1.00 -25.85 -2.45
C GLY A 8 2.02 -25.13 -1.56
N LYS A 9 2.70 -24.11 -2.08
CA LYS A 9 3.67 -23.31 -1.33
C LYS A 9 2.97 -22.45 -0.28
N LYS A 10 3.73 -21.96 0.69
CA LYS A 10 3.31 -20.91 1.60
C LYS A 10 3.12 -19.59 0.85
N THR A 11 2.01 -18.92 1.08
CA THR A 11 1.63 -17.74 0.33
C THR A 11 1.60 -16.51 1.23
N ILE A 12 2.26 -15.45 0.78
CA ILE A 12 2.30 -14.16 1.43
C ILE A 12 1.67 -13.13 0.49
N LEU A 13 0.71 -12.37 0.99
CA LEU A 13 0.18 -11.18 0.33
C LEU A 13 0.75 -9.94 1.00
N THR A 14 1.32 -9.02 0.23
CA THR A 14 1.74 -7.71 0.72
C THR A 14 1.05 -6.60 -0.05
N ILE A 15 0.58 -5.57 0.66
CA ILE A 15 -0.24 -4.50 0.11
C ILE A 15 0.38 -3.16 0.47
N ASP A 16 0.64 -2.35 -0.55
CA ASP A 16 1.23 -1.03 -0.39
C ASP A 16 0.30 -0.04 0.32
N GLY A 17 0.90 0.99 0.91
CA GLY A 17 0.21 2.22 1.28
C GLY A 17 -0.27 2.99 0.04
N GLY A 18 -1.22 3.90 0.24
CA GLY A 18 -1.72 4.70 -0.89
C GLY A 18 -3.05 5.42 -0.64
N GLY A 19 -3.51 5.52 0.60
CA GLY A 19 -4.76 6.22 0.94
C GLY A 19 -5.97 5.67 0.18
N MET A 20 -6.76 6.54 -0.43
CA MET A 20 -7.94 6.16 -1.22
C MET A 20 -7.60 5.27 -2.44
N ARG A 21 -6.36 5.31 -2.94
CA ARG A 21 -5.92 4.41 -4.04
C ARG A 21 -5.94 2.92 -3.64
N GLY A 22 -6.07 2.58 -2.35
CA GLY A 22 -6.38 1.22 -1.90
C GLY A 22 -7.63 0.62 -2.55
N MET A 23 -8.54 1.45 -3.05
CA MET A 23 -9.67 1.05 -3.90
C MET A 23 -9.21 0.22 -5.11
N ILE A 24 -8.10 0.58 -5.75
CA ILE A 24 -7.52 -0.15 -6.88
C ILE A 24 -7.13 -1.57 -6.42
N THR A 25 -6.39 -1.66 -5.32
CA THR A 25 -5.88 -2.94 -4.82
C THR A 25 -7.00 -3.87 -4.35
N ILE A 26 -7.98 -3.34 -3.61
CA ILE A 26 -9.10 -4.18 -3.14
C ILE A 26 -9.97 -4.65 -4.30
N SER A 27 -10.10 -3.85 -5.37
CA SER A 27 -10.81 -4.24 -6.59
C SER A 27 -10.05 -5.32 -7.38
N MET A 28 -8.71 -5.28 -7.38
CA MET A 28 -7.87 -6.37 -7.93
C MET A 28 -8.09 -7.66 -7.15
N LEU A 29 -8.14 -7.59 -5.81
CA LEU A 29 -8.36 -8.75 -4.94
C LEU A 29 -9.77 -9.33 -5.10
N ALA A 30 -10.80 -8.48 -5.27
CA ALA A 30 -12.16 -8.93 -5.56
C ALA A 30 -12.21 -9.71 -6.88
N GLU A 31 -11.43 -9.28 -7.87
CA GLU A 31 -11.31 -10.02 -9.14
C GLU A 31 -10.54 -11.34 -8.97
N LEU A 32 -9.50 -11.37 -8.15
CA LEU A 32 -8.79 -12.60 -7.80
C LEU A 32 -9.72 -13.62 -7.11
N GLU A 33 -10.53 -13.18 -6.13
CA GLU A 33 -11.52 -14.03 -5.46
C GLU A 33 -12.55 -14.58 -6.46
N ARG A 34 -13.01 -13.74 -7.39
CA ARG A 34 -13.95 -14.15 -8.44
C ARG A 34 -13.35 -15.24 -9.37
N GLN A 35 -12.07 -15.11 -9.75
CA GLN A 35 -11.39 -16.05 -10.64
C GLN A 35 -11.05 -17.37 -9.95
N THR A 36 -10.67 -17.32 -8.68
CA THR A 36 -10.29 -18.50 -7.90
C THR A 36 -11.47 -19.20 -7.25
N GLY A 37 -12.57 -18.48 -7.01
CA GLY A 37 -13.72 -18.95 -6.23
C GLY A 37 -13.41 -19.12 -4.74
N LYS A 38 -12.30 -18.56 -4.24
CA LYS A 38 -11.86 -18.60 -2.85
C LYS A 38 -11.67 -17.21 -2.30
N ARG A 39 -11.92 -17.02 -1.00
CA ARG A 39 -11.61 -15.77 -0.31
C ARG A 39 -10.09 -15.59 -0.13
N CYS A 40 -9.62 -14.35 -0.02
CA CYS A 40 -8.20 -14.07 0.18
C CYS A 40 -7.63 -14.73 1.46
N ASN A 41 -8.40 -14.85 2.54
CA ASN A 41 -7.97 -15.54 3.75
C ASN A 41 -7.80 -17.07 3.59
N GLU A 42 -8.34 -17.65 2.51
CA GLU A 42 -8.12 -19.05 2.13
C GLU A 42 -6.92 -19.21 1.18
N LEU A 43 -6.61 -18.14 0.43
CA LEU A 43 -5.53 -18.11 -0.55
C LEU A 43 -4.16 -17.79 0.06
N PHE A 44 -4.13 -17.01 1.16
CA PHE A 44 -2.90 -16.52 1.75
C PHE A 44 -2.70 -17.01 3.17
N ASP A 45 -1.48 -17.47 3.49
CA ASP A 45 -1.07 -17.87 4.85
C ASP A 45 -0.67 -16.66 5.70
N MET A 46 -0.17 -15.58 5.07
CA MET A 46 0.19 -14.32 5.69
C MET A 46 -0.30 -13.15 4.84
N VAL A 47 -0.82 -12.13 5.49
CA VAL A 47 -1.26 -10.87 4.86
C VAL A 47 -0.58 -9.70 5.54
N ALA A 48 0.10 -8.89 4.75
CA ALA A 48 0.90 -7.75 5.21
C ALA A 48 0.43 -6.47 4.55
N GLY A 49 0.45 -5.37 5.29
CA GLY A 49 0.05 -4.09 4.73
C GLY A 49 0.61 -2.88 5.46
N THR A 50 0.68 -1.77 4.74
CA THR A 50 1.00 -0.45 5.27
C THR A 50 -0.12 0.52 4.94
N SER A 51 -0.49 1.40 5.88
CA SER A 51 -1.52 2.42 5.64
C SER A 51 -2.84 1.80 5.17
N THR A 52 -3.37 2.19 4.03
CA THR A 52 -4.55 1.57 3.42
C THR A 52 -4.38 0.06 3.21
N GLY A 53 -3.15 -0.39 2.90
CA GLY A 53 -2.84 -1.81 2.79
C GLY A 53 -3.02 -2.57 4.10
N ALA A 54 -2.74 -1.92 5.25
CA ALA A 54 -2.98 -2.51 6.57
C ALA A 54 -4.48 -2.70 6.83
N ILE A 55 -5.33 -1.80 6.37
CA ILE A 55 -6.79 -1.90 6.47
C ILE A 55 -7.29 -3.13 5.69
N ILE A 56 -6.82 -3.29 4.44
CA ILE A 56 -7.18 -4.43 3.60
C ILE A 56 -6.68 -5.73 4.22
N ALA A 57 -5.39 -5.77 4.65
CA ALA A 57 -4.80 -6.95 5.26
C ALA A 57 -5.55 -7.38 6.54
N ALA A 58 -5.93 -6.44 7.40
CA ALA A 58 -6.70 -6.73 8.60
C ALA A 58 -8.11 -7.25 8.27
N GLY A 59 -8.80 -6.66 7.29
CA GLY A 59 -10.10 -7.13 6.82
C GLY A 59 -10.04 -8.58 6.32
N ILE A 60 -9.02 -8.91 5.53
CA ILE A 60 -8.76 -10.28 5.08
C ILE A 60 -8.48 -11.20 6.26
N ALA A 61 -7.63 -10.78 7.21
CA ALA A 61 -7.26 -11.60 8.37
C ALA A 61 -8.44 -11.88 9.30
N VAL A 62 -9.41 -10.96 9.38
CA VAL A 62 -10.67 -11.15 10.12
C VAL A 62 -11.65 -12.07 9.38
N GLY A 63 -11.49 -12.23 8.06
CA GLY A 63 -12.28 -13.16 7.24
C GLY A 63 -13.27 -12.51 6.28
N TYR A 64 -13.23 -11.18 6.11
CA TYR A 64 -14.02 -10.53 5.07
C TYR A 64 -13.54 -10.89 3.67
N SER A 65 -14.46 -11.00 2.73
CA SER A 65 -14.11 -11.04 1.31
C SER A 65 -13.64 -9.67 0.83
N ALA A 66 -12.90 -9.66 -0.28
CA ALA A 66 -12.45 -8.41 -0.90
C ALA A 66 -13.63 -7.50 -1.27
N GLU A 67 -14.76 -8.07 -1.75
CA GLU A 67 -15.95 -7.29 -2.07
C GLU A 67 -16.62 -6.70 -0.82
N GLU A 68 -16.64 -7.42 0.30
CA GLU A 68 -17.14 -6.88 1.57
C GLU A 68 -16.29 -5.70 2.06
N ILE A 69 -14.96 -5.82 2.00
CA ILE A 69 -14.03 -4.73 2.37
C ILE A 69 -14.21 -3.53 1.43
N LEU A 70 -14.32 -3.77 0.11
CA LEU A 70 -14.55 -2.75 -0.88
C LEU A 70 -15.81 -1.92 -0.54
N ASN A 71 -16.92 -2.59 -0.26
CA ASN A 71 -18.20 -1.94 0.03
C ASN A 71 -18.16 -1.20 1.37
N LEU A 72 -17.83 -1.92 2.46
CA LEU A 72 -17.91 -1.39 3.82
C LEU A 72 -16.92 -0.27 4.08
N VAL A 73 -15.74 -0.34 3.50
CA VAL A 73 -14.66 0.61 3.78
C VAL A 73 -14.57 1.67 2.68
N TYR A 74 -14.28 1.25 1.47
CA TYR A 74 -13.88 2.19 0.40
C TYR A 74 -15.04 2.93 -0.24
N ARG A 75 -16.21 2.30 -0.36
CA ARG A 75 -17.39 2.97 -0.93
C ARG A 75 -18.17 3.76 0.12
N GLU A 76 -18.38 3.19 1.31
CA GLU A 76 -19.30 3.77 2.28
C GLU A 76 -18.63 4.69 3.30
N ARG A 77 -17.48 4.30 3.88
CA ARG A 77 -16.97 4.91 5.11
C ARG A 77 -15.72 5.75 4.94
N LEU A 78 -14.73 5.24 4.24
CA LEU A 78 -13.44 5.91 4.11
C LEU A 78 -13.55 7.28 3.41
N PRO A 79 -14.44 7.48 2.41
CA PRO A 79 -14.65 8.82 1.84
C PRO A 79 -15.09 9.87 2.86
N GLY A 80 -15.84 9.46 3.89
CA GLY A 80 -16.27 10.33 4.99
C GLY A 80 -15.14 10.72 5.96
N ALA A 81 -14.07 9.94 6.03
CA ALA A 81 -12.89 10.27 6.84
C ALA A 81 -12.06 11.41 6.22
N PHE A 82 -12.24 11.67 4.92
CA PHE A 82 -11.60 12.77 4.19
C PHE A 82 -12.64 13.83 3.82
N PRO A 83 -12.97 14.77 4.71
CA PRO A 83 -13.97 15.81 4.42
C PRO A 83 -13.54 16.68 3.24
N LYS A 84 -14.53 17.20 2.49
CA LYS A 84 -14.29 18.03 1.30
C LYS A 84 -13.39 19.21 1.60
N ASN A 85 -12.43 19.49 0.71
CA ASN A 85 -11.61 20.68 0.76
C ASN A 85 -12.50 21.92 0.59
N ASN A 86 -12.78 22.61 1.68
CA ASN A 86 -13.51 23.86 1.69
C ASN A 86 -12.79 24.87 2.60
N LEU A 87 -13.20 26.12 2.55
CA LEU A 87 -12.64 27.17 3.38
C LEU A 87 -12.63 26.82 4.87
N LEU A 88 -13.66 26.11 5.35
CA LEU A 88 -13.77 25.67 6.75
C LEU A 88 -12.65 24.71 7.13
N LEU A 89 -12.22 23.83 6.23
CA LEU A 89 -11.11 22.89 6.49
C LEU A 89 -9.79 23.67 6.66
N TYR A 90 -9.53 24.66 5.80
CA TYR A 90 -8.33 25.52 5.94
C TYR A 90 -8.38 26.37 7.21
N ILE A 91 -9.53 26.96 7.54
CA ILE A 91 -9.72 27.70 8.79
C ILE A 91 -9.45 26.77 9.99
N ARG A 92 -10.00 25.56 9.98
CA ARG A 92 -9.78 24.57 11.03
C ARG A 92 -8.30 24.14 11.12
N TYR A 93 -7.62 23.93 9.99
CA TYR A 93 -6.19 23.64 9.95
C TYR A 93 -5.37 24.73 10.63
N ILE A 94 -5.70 26.01 10.38
CA ILE A 94 -5.09 27.17 11.04
C ILE A 94 -5.39 27.15 12.55
N PHE A 95 -6.65 26.93 12.96
CA PHE A 95 -7.02 26.85 14.37
C PHE A 95 -6.40 25.69 15.11
N ASN A 96 -6.14 24.56 14.45
CA ASN A 96 -5.39 23.44 14.99
C ASN A 96 -3.86 23.68 15.02
N GLY A 97 -3.40 24.88 14.79
CA GLY A 97 -1.98 25.24 14.80
C GLY A 97 -1.19 24.64 13.65
N LEU A 98 -1.81 24.45 12.49
CA LEU A 98 -1.22 23.88 11.27
C LEU A 98 -0.66 22.45 11.45
N ARG A 99 -1.28 21.64 12.32
CA ARG A 99 -0.76 20.30 12.69
C ARG A 99 -1.26 19.18 11.78
N TYR A 100 -2.59 19.13 11.52
CA TYR A 100 -3.21 18.09 10.70
C TYR A 100 -4.54 18.54 10.09
N PHE A 101 -4.89 17.97 8.95
CA PHE A 101 -6.10 18.33 8.21
C PHE A 101 -7.35 17.60 8.70
N TYR A 102 -7.23 16.30 9.07
CA TYR A 102 -8.35 15.42 9.35
C TYR A 102 -8.35 14.93 10.81
N ASP A 103 -9.54 14.58 11.33
CA ASP A 103 -9.67 13.97 12.64
C ASP A 103 -9.49 12.47 12.56
N LEU A 104 -8.90 11.88 13.60
CA LEU A 104 -8.80 10.44 13.73
C LEU A 104 -10.17 9.77 13.97
N LYS A 105 -11.13 10.45 14.62
CA LYS A 105 -12.37 9.80 15.02
C LYS A 105 -13.17 9.23 13.83
N PRO A 106 -13.48 9.99 12.76
CA PRO A 106 -14.17 9.41 11.60
C PRO A 106 -13.40 8.26 10.95
N PHE A 107 -12.07 8.36 10.95
CA PHE A 107 -11.20 7.31 10.45
C PHE A 107 -11.29 6.05 11.31
N TYR A 108 -11.21 6.17 12.65
CA TYR A 108 -11.38 5.05 13.57
C TYR A 108 -12.79 4.46 13.52
N ASP A 109 -13.82 5.28 13.40
CA ASP A 109 -15.21 4.81 13.28
C ASP A 109 -15.38 3.97 11.99
N ALA A 110 -14.70 4.36 10.91
CA ALA A 110 -14.68 3.59 9.65
C ALA A 110 -13.97 2.23 9.83
N LEU A 111 -12.88 2.19 10.59
CA LEU A 111 -12.09 0.98 10.83
C LEU A 111 -12.72 0.06 11.89
N GLY A 112 -13.30 0.64 12.93
CA GLY A 112 -13.83 -0.11 14.10
C GLY A 112 -14.89 -1.14 13.72
N THR A 113 -15.66 -0.88 12.67
CA THR A 113 -16.68 -1.83 12.19
C THR A 113 -16.10 -3.00 11.42
N LEU A 114 -14.90 -2.86 10.86
CA LEU A 114 -14.23 -3.93 10.15
C LEU A 114 -13.59 -4.94 11.13
N VAL A 115 -13.12 -4.48 12.29
CA VAL A 115 -12.28 -5.28 13.19
C VAL A 115 -12.76 -5.22 14.66
N VAL A 116 -14.08 -5.22 14.86
CA VAL A 116 -14.72 -5.05 16.19
C VAL A 116 -14.06 -5.94 17.24
N ASP A 117 -13.58 -5.31 18.31
CA ASP A 117 -13.03 -5.93 19.53
C ASP A 117 -11.94 -6.99 19.31
N LYS A 118 -11.33 -7.07 18.12
CA LYS A 118 -10.25 -8.00 17.85
C LYS A 118 -8.91 -7.46 18.34
N LYS A 119 -8.12 -8.32 18.98
CA LYS A 119 -6.72 -8.10 19.27
C LYS A 119 -5.84 -8.71 18.18
N VAL A 120 -4.63 -8.17 18.03
CA VAL A 120 -3.64 -8.68 17.05
C VAL A 120 -3.38 -10.16 17.29
N GLY A 121 -3.20 -10.59 18.53
CA GLY A 121 -2.95 -11.99 18.88
C GLY A 121 -4.10 -12.95 18.58
N ASP A 122 -5.31 -12.46 18.29
CA ASP A 122 -6.46 -13.30 17.92
C ASP A 122 -6.37 -13.78 16.45
N LEU A 123 -5.53 -13.11 15.61
CA LEU A 123 -5.45 -13.34 14.17
C LEU A 123 -4.31 -14.31 13.83
N GLN A 124 -4.61 -15.61 13.87
CA GLN A 124 -3.60 -16.66 13.71
C GLN A 124 -3.46 -17.21 12.29
N LYS A 125 -4.51 -17.06 11.45
CA LYS A 125 -4.51 -17.50 10.05
C LYS A 125 -5.59 -16.75 9.26
N PRO A 126 -5.19 -15.99 8.21
CA PRO A 126 -3.79 -15.67 7.86
C PRO A 126 -3.09 -14.88 8.96
N ILE A 127 -1.76 -15.01 9.01
CA ILE A 127 -0.93 -14.20 9.90
C ILE A 127 -1.04 -12.74 9.45
N LEU A 128 -1.41 -11.84 10.35
CA LEU A 128 -1.45 -10.41 10.07
C LEU A 128 -0.07 -9.78 10.33
N PHE A 129 0.38 -8.93 9.40
CA PHE A 129 1.58 -8.12 9.55
C PHE A 129 1.28 -6.66 9.15
N VAL A 130 1.54 -5.72 10.04
CA VAL A 130 1.29 -4.29 9.82
C VAL A 130 2.53 -3.48 10.20
N THR A 131 2.84 -2.43 9.45
CA THR A 131 3.95 -1.53 9.75
C THR A 131 3.44 -0.21 10.31
N THR A 132 4.08 0.32 11.34
CA THR A 132 3.87 1.67 11.86
C THR A 132 5.19 2.26 12.34
N GLN A 133 5.29 3.58 12.41
CA GLN A 133 6.51 4.28 12.83
C GLN A 133 6.29 4.92 14.21
N ASP A 134 7.19 4.68 15.16
CA ASP A 134 7.22 5.38 16.45
C ASP A 134 8.11 6.61 16.35
N VAL A 135 7.52 7.81 16.36
CA VAL A 135 8.28 9.08 16.25
C VAL A 135 9.18 9.34 17.46
N ARG A 136 8.89 8.71 18.60
CA ARG A 136 9.67 8.87 19.83
C ARG A 136 11.03 8.21 19.73
N THR A 137 11.11 7.07 19.05
CA THR A 137 12.33 6.28 18.90
C THR A 137 12.89 6.33 17.49
N SER A 138 12.13 6.90 16.52
CA SER A 138 12.42 6.88 15.08
C SER A 138 12.56 5.45 14.52
N ASN A 139 11.90 4.48 15.14
CA ASN A 139 11.94 3.09 14.70
C ASN A 139 10.60 2.65 14.08
N THR A 140 10.69 1.78 13.08
CA THR A 140 9.52 1.04 12.61
C THR A 140 9.13 -0.01 13.64
N ILE A 141 7.84 -0.11 13.93
CA ILE A 141 7.25 -1.20 14.70
C ILE A 141 6.57 -2.13 13.69
N TYR A 142 6.97 -3.39 13.72
CA TYR A 142 6.34 -4.46 12.98
C TYR A 142 5.31 -5.15 13.88
N VAL A 143 4.03 -4.90 13.59
CA VAL A 143 2.92 -5.50 14.33
C VAL A 143 2.58 -6.82 13.66
N VAL A 144 2.94 -7.92 14.29
CA VAL A 144 2.75 -9.28 13.77
C VAL A 144 1.88 -10.10 14.71
N SER A 145 0.91 -10.85 14.17
CA SER A 145 -0.03 -11.62 14.97
C SER A 145 0.52 -12.98 15.43
N LYS A 146 1.61 -13.46 14.81
CA LYS A 146 2.24 -14.75 15.12
C LYS A 146 3.75 -14.69 14.93
N GLY A 147 4.47 -15.52 15.67
CA GLY A 147 5.93 -15.55 15.67
C GLY A 147 6.54 -14.86 16.88
N PRO A 148 7.88 -14.78 16.99
CA PRO A 148 8.57 -14.25 18.16
C PRO A 148 8.20 -12.79 18.49
N GLY A 149 7.95 -11.96 17.46
CA GLY A 149 7.56 -10.56 17.63
C GLY A 149 6.14 -10.36 18.18
N SER A 150 5.27 -11.36 18.06
CA SER A 150 3.85 -11.22 18.43
C SER A 150 3.62 -10.97 19.92
N ALA A 151 4.51 -11.47 20.79
CA ALA A 151 4.38 -11.29 22.24
C ALA A 151 4.33 -9.83 22.69
N PHE A 152 4.93 -8.91 21.93
CA PHE A 152 4.98 -7.49 22.25
C PHE A 152 3.72 -6.71 21.82
N VAL A 153 2.93 -7.26 20.90
CA VAL A 153 1.82 -6.58 20.24
C VAL A 153 0.51 -7.37 20.28
N ALA A 154 0.51 -8.57 20.89
CA ALA A 154 -0.65 -9.45 20.93
C ALA A 154 -1.90 -8.78 21.51
N ASP A 155 -1.74 -7.95 22.54
CA ASP A 155 -2.82 -7.25 23.20
C ASP A 155 -3.24 -5.94 22.50
N TRP A 156 -2.57 -5.54 21.45
CA TRP A 156 -2.96 -4.33 20.71
C TRP A 156 -4.32 -4.57 20.04
N PRO A 157 -5.24 -3.59 20.12
CA PRO A 157 -6.45 -3.67 19.31
C PRO A 157 -6.08 -3.58 17.83
N VAL A 158 -6.68 -4.42 17.01
CA VAL A 158 -6.41 -4.40 15.55
C VAL A 158 -6.75 -3.04 14.96
N SER A 159 -7.84 -2.41 15.41
CA SER A 159 -8.20 -1.04 15.02
C SER A 159 -7.11 -0.02 15.38
N GLY A 160 -6.44 -0.19 16.51
CA GLY A 160 -5.30 0.65 16.91
C GLY A 160 -4.09 0.46 16.02
N ALA A 161 -3.75 -0.80 15.70
CA ALA A 161 -2.62 -1.12 14.82
C ALA A 161 -2.80 -0.57 13.41
N ILE A 162 -3.98 -0.82 12.79
CA ILE A 162 -4.26 -0.32 11.44
C ILE A 162 -4.48 1.20 11.41
N GLY A 163 -5.06 1.76 12.49
CA GLY A 163 -5.17 3.22 12.65
C GLY A 163 -3.81 3.90 12.74
N ALA A 164 -2.86 3.32 13.50
CA ALA A 164 -1.50 3.80 13.59
C ALA A 164 -0.79 3.73 12.22
N SER A 165 -0.94 2.60 11.52
CA SER A 165 -0.40 2.43 10.18
C SER A 165 -0.96 3.42 9.17
N GLY A 166 -2.21 3.86 9.33
CA GLY A 166 -2.87 4.81 8.43
C GLY A 166 -2.77 6.28 8.86
N ALA A 167 -2.10 6.58 9.98
CA ALA A 167 -1.98 7.94 10.51
C ALA A 167 -0.88 8.74 9.78
N ALA A 168 -1.09 9.03 8.49
CA ALA A 168 -0.14 9.78 7.69
C ALA A 168 0.02 11.21 8.24
N PRO A 169 1.27 11.67 8.53
CA PRO A 169 1.55 13.02 8.99
C PRO A 169 0.95 14.07 8.06
N VAL A 170 0.61 15.23 8.61
CA VAL A 170 -0.12 16.31 7.94
C VAL A 170 -1.61 15.97 7.73
N PHE A 171 -1.94 14.74 7.39
CA PHE A 171 -3.35 14.33 7.21
C PHE A 171 -4.01 14.04 8.57
N PHE A 172 -3.37 13.21 9.39
CA PHE A 172 -3.92 12.75 10.67
C PHE A 172 -2.97 13.02 11.85
N PRO A 173 -3.49 13.20 13.08
CA PRO A 173 -2.67 13.21 14.28
C PRO A 173 -2.09 11.81 14.57
N PRO A 174 -0.94 11.74 15.30
CA PRO A 174 -0.38 10.47 15.74
C PRO A 174 -1.35 9.68 16.62
N VAL A 175 -1.39 8.37 16.43
CA VAL A 175 -2.14 7.43 17.26
C VAL A 175 -1.37 7.16 18.55
N ALA A 176 -2.07 7.04 19.68
CA ALA A 176 -1.47 6.87 21.02
C ALA A 176 -0.36 7.90 21.31
N GLY A 177 -0.42 9.07 20.67
CA GLY A 177 0.50 10.19 20.85
C GLY A 177 1.83 10.09 20.09
N ASN A 178 2.21 8.91 19.60
CA ASN A 178 3.54 8.69 19.01
C ASN A 178 3.56 7.89 17.72
N LEU A 179 2.51 7.13 17.41
CA LEU A 179 2.50 6.22 16.27
C LEU A 179 1.95 6.91 15.02
N ILE A 180 2.69 6.80 13.93
CA ILE A 180 2.33 7.37 12.63
C ILE A 180 2.43 6.31 11.54
N ASP A 181 1.99 6.67 10.33
CA ASP A 181 1.98 5.81 9.16
C ASP A 181 3.35 5.15 8.90
N GLY A 182 3.34 3.85 8.71
CA GLY A 182 4.54 3.06 8.43
C GLY A 182 5.21 3.41 7.10
N GLY A 183 4.48 4.05 6.19
CA GLY A 183 5.00 4.53 4.91
C GLY A 183 5.94 5.73 5.03
N VAL A 184 5.90 6.47 6.17
CA VAL A 184 6.83 7.58 6.44
C VAL A 184 8.28 7.11 6.53
N GLY A 185 8.49 5.86 6.93
CA GLY A 185 9.80 5.20 6.83
C GLY A 185 10.04 4.67 5.42
N VAL A 186 10.53 3.44 5.33
CA VAL A 186 10.82 2.78 4.04
C VAL A 186 9.78 1.70 3.68
N ASN A 187 8.74 1.54 4.49
CA ASN A 187 7.81 0.43 4.39
C ASN A 187 6.48 0.80 3.70
N GLY A 188 6.48 1.79 2.82
CA GLY A 188 5.33 2.10 1.96
C GLY A 188 4.85 0.87 1.17
N ASN A 189 5.80 0.02 0.78
CA ASN A 189 5.58 -1.36 0.36
C ASN A 189 6.23 -2.29 1.38
N PRO A 190 5.47 -3.09 2.15
CA PRO A 190 6.03 -3.93 3.20
C PRO A 190 6.63 -5.26 2.71
N CYS A 191 6.84 -5.47 1.40
CA CYS A 191 7.19 -6.78 0.86
C CYS A 191 8.51 -7.33 1.39
N LEU A 192 9.55 -6.51 1.54
CA LEU A 192 10.82 -6.96 2.12
C LEU A 192 10.67 -7.28 3.61
N ALA A 193 10.03 -6.40 4.37
CA ALA A 193 9.84 -6.61 5.80
C ALA A 193 9.00 -7.86 6.08
N ALA A 194 7.93 -8.09 5.30
CA ALA A 194 7.11 -9.30 5.40
C ALA A 194 7.87 -10.57 4.99
N ALA A 195 8.72 -10.49 3.96
CA ALA A 195 9.58 -11.61 3.57
C ALA A 195 10.59 -11.97 4.67
N ILE A 196 11.22 -10.96 5.28
CA ILE A 196 12.14 -11.15 6.42
C ILE A 196 11.40 -11.76 7.60
N GLU A 197 10.24 -11.20 7.98
CA GLU A 197 9.43 -11.73 9.10
C GLU A 197 9.06 -13.18 8.86
N ALA A 198 8.54 -13.50 7.67
CA ALA A 198 8.14 -14.85 7.33
C ALA A 198 9.32 -15.84 7.31
N MET A 199 10.43 -15.46 6.66
CA MET A 199 11.54 -16.39 6.39
C MET A 199 12.50 -16.56 7.57
N GLU A 200 12.80 -15.44 8.28
CA GLU A 200 13.86 -15.45 9.30
C GLU A 200 13.31 -15.59 10.73
N TYR A 201 12.11 -15.05 11.01
CA TYR A 201 11.55 -15.04 12.36
C TYR A 201 10.46 -16.09 12.57
N ILE A 202 9.46 -16.19 11.68
CA ILE A 202 8.42 -17.22 11.75
C ILE A 202 8.98 -18.57 11.25
N GLY A 203 9.63 -18.54 10.09
CA GLY A 203 10.49 -19.59 9.58
C GLY A 203 9.84 -20.96 9.38
N ALA A 204 10.68 -21.98 9.53
CA ALA A 204 10.33 -23.38 9.25
C ALA A 204 9.19 -23.91 10.13
N ALA A 205 8.98 -23.37 11.32
CA ALA A 205 7.91 -23.79 12.22
C ALA A 205 6.51 -23.67 11.59
N GLU A 206 6.34 -22.65 10.71
CA GLU A 206 5.10 -22.42 9.95
C GLU A 206 5.24 -22.80 8.47
N GLY A 207 6.38 -23.38 8.06
CA GLY A 207 6.63 -23.82 6.70
C GLY A 207 7.14 -22.74 5.74
N PHE A 208 7.52 -21.56 6.24
CA PHE A 208 8.16 -20.52 5.44
C PHE A 208 9.66 -20.84 5.28
N THR A 209 9.98 -21.59 4.24
CA THR A 209 11.35 -22.03 3.95
C THR A 209 11.75 -21.67 2.52
N PRO A 210 13.06 -21.54 2.23
CA PRO A 210 13.53 -21.30 0.87
C PRO A 210 12.97 -22.32 -0.13
N GLY A 211 12.49 -21.81 -1.27
CA GLY A 211 11.83 -22.63 -2.31
C GLY A 211 10.35 -22.94 -2.05
N ASN A 212 9.88 -22.79 -0.80
CA ASN A 212 8.49 -23.07 -0.40
C ASN A 212 7.65 -21.80 -0.17
N VAL A 213 8.09 -20.62 -0.60
CA VAL A 213 7.37 -19.36 -0.40
C VAL A 213 7.03 -18.73 -1.74
N MET A 214 5.80 -18.23 -1.82
CA MET A 214 5.28 -17.42 -2.90
C MET A 214 4.80 -16.10 -2.31
N LEU A 215 5.33 -14.97 -2.80
CA LEU A 215 5.01 -13.65 -2.32
C LEU A 215 4.36 -12.82 -3.42
N PHE A 216 3.12 -12.41 -3.17
CA PHE A 216 2.35 -11.50 -4.00
C PHE A 216 2.45 -10.09 -3.41
N SER A 217 3.03 -9.14 -4.14
CA SER A 217 3.10 -7.74 -3.72
C SER A 217 2.21 -6.90 -4.63
N LEU A 218 1.20 -6.28 -4.03
CA LEU A 218 0.18 -5.51 -4.71
C LEU A 218 0.33 -4.02 -4.39
N GLY A 219 0.50 -3.22 -5.43
CA GLY A 219 0.53 -1.76 -5.32
C GLY A 219 -0.85 -1.13 -5.42
N THR A 220 -0.90 0.13 -5.04
CA THR A 220 -2.10 0.98 -5.11
C THR A 220 -2.15 1.84 -6.39
N GLY A 221 -1.35 1.46 -7.39
CA GLY A 221 -1.11 2.24 -8.59
C GLY A 221 -0.01 3.28 -8.39
N TYR A 222 0.69 3.61 -9.44
CA TYR A 222 1.72 4.64 -9.41
C TYR A 222 1.61 5.57 -10.61
N THR A 223 1.96 6.83 -10.39
CA THR A 223 2.07 7.84 -11.44
C THR A 223 3.51 8.30 -11.49
N PRO A 224 4.17 8.28 -12.66
CA PRO A 224 5.50 8.86 -12.75
C PRO A 224 5.46 10.33 -12.33
N ASN A 225 6.16 10.68 -11.27
CA ASN A 225 6.30 12.06 -10.85
C ASN A 225 7.23 12.77 -11.83
N THR A 226 6.65 13.48 -12.80
CA THR A 226 7.41 14.30 -13.73
C THR A 226 7.27 15.77 -13.34
N VAL A 227 8.33 16.32 -12.76
CA VAL A 227 8.47 17.75 -12.59
C VAL A 227 9.16 18.30 -13.85
N GLU A 228 8.52 19.26 -14.53
CA GLU A 228 9.11 19.93 -15.68
C GLU A 228 10.46 20.56 -15.32
N ASP A 229 11.40 20.54 -16.27
CA ASP A 229 12.74 21.08 -16.07
C ASP A 229 12.70 22.54 -15.57
N GLY A 230 13.42 22.82 -14.46
CA GLY A 230 13.47 24.11 -13.80
C GLY A 230 12.23 24.49 -12.99
N LYS A 231 11.18 23.69 -12.95
CA LYS A 231 9.97 24.00 -12.16
C LYS A 231 10.21 23.84 -10.66
N ALA A 232 11.08 22.91 -10.25
CA ALA A 232 11.43 22.68 -8.86
C ALA A 232 12.09 23.90 -8.19
N ASP A 233 12.75 24.78 -8.97
CA ASP A 233 13.33 26.04 -8.48
C ASP A 233 12.29 27.00 -7.87
N ARG A 234 11.02 26.81 -8.23
CA ARG A 234 9.88 27.63 -7.78
C ARG A 234 9.05 26.95 -6.69
N PHE A 235 9.46 25.79 -6.23
CA PHE A 235 8.73 25.06 -5.19
C PHE A 235 8.86 25.77 -3.85
N TRP A 236 7.73 25.93 -3.19
CA TRP A 236 7.63 26.34 -1.79
C TRP A 236 7.14 25.16 -0.94
N LEU A 237 7.05 25.30 0.38
CA LEU A 237 6.70 24.18 1.29
C LEU A 237 5.42 23.43 0.87
N GLY A 238 4.40 24.15 0.39
CA GLY A 238 3.17 23.54 -0.10
C GLY A 238 3.32 22.65 -1.34
N ASN A 239 4.40 22.79 -2.09
CA ASN A 239 4.75 21.92 -3.20
C ASN A 239 5.68 20.78 -2.75
N TRP A 240 6.68 21.11 -1.91
CA TRP A 240 7.66 20.15 -1.43
C TRP A 240 7.05 19.05 -0.55
N ILE A 241 6.13 19.39 0.37
CA ILE A 241 5.54 18.42 1.30
C ILE A 241 4.78 17.30 0.55
N PRO A 242 3.81 17.60 -0.35
CA PRO A 242 3.14 16.55 -1.13
C PRO A 242 4.10 15.77 -2.03
N TYR A 243 5.10 16.43 -2.62
CA TYR A 243 6.12 15.78 -3.44
C TYR A 243 6.92 14.75 -2.62
N ILE A 244 7.48 15.15 -1.46
CA ILE A 244 8.26 14.28 -0.60
C ILE A 244 7.43 13.08 -0.10
N ILE A 245 6.16 13.29 0.27
CA ILE A 245 5.28 12.21 0.72
C ILE A 245 4.99 11.24 -0.44
N GLY A 246 4.71 11.76 -1.64
CA GLY A 246 4.49 10.93 -2.82
C GLY A 246 5.72 10.11 -3.18
N GLU A 247 6.90 10.74 -3.24
CA GLU A 247 8.17 10.06 -3.52
C GLU A 247 8.53 9.02 -2.46
N ALA A 248 8.32 9.34 -1.18
CA ALA A 248 8.58 8.38 -0.10
C ALA A 248 7.73 7.11 -0.23
N LEU A 249 6.49 7.22 -0.71
CA LEU A 249 5.64 6.06 -0.93
C LEU A 249 6.00 5.30 -2.22
N ASP A 250 6.17 6.01 -3.33
CA ASP A 250 6.34 5.38 -4.64
C ASP A 250 7.78 4.87 -4.85
N GLU A 251 8.80 5.69 -4.58
CA GLU A 251 10.21 5.31 -4.75
C GLU A 251 10.68 4.32 -3.66
N ALA A 252 10.33 4.57 -2.38
CA ALA A 252 10.66 3.60 -1.34
C ALA A 252 9.99 2.24 -1.61
N GLY A 253 8.75 2.23 -2.12
CA GLY A 253 8.06 1.03 -2.55
C GLY A 253 8.78 0.28 -3.66
N LEU A 254 9.34 1.00 -4.64
CA LEU A 254 10.16 0.41 -5.71
C LEU A 254 11.47 -0.16 -5.17
N GLN A 255 12.16 0.56 -4.28
CA GLN A 255 13.38 0.08 -3.65
C GLN A 255 13.14 -1.18 -2.80
N GLN A 256 12.03 -1.27 -2.06
CA GLN A 256 11.65 -2.49 -1.33
C GLN A 256 11.41 -3.67 -2.28
N THR A 257 10.74 -3.44 -3.40
CA THR A 257 10.54 -4.47 -4.44
C THR A 257 11.87 -4.99 -4.98
N TYR A 258 12.78 -4.07 -5.31
CA TYR A 258 14.11 -4.41 -5.80
C TYR A 258 14.92 -5.18 -4.74
N ALA A 259 14.96 -4.70 -3.51
CA ALA A 259 15.70 -5.33 -2.42
C ALA A 259 15.17 -6.73 -2.11
N THR A 260 13.85 -6.93 -2.11
CA THR A 260 13.24 -8.26 -1.94
C THR A 260 13.72 -9.22 -3.04
N ARG A 261 13.71 -8.76 -4.29
CA ARG A 261 14.19 -9.57 -5.41
C ARG A 261 15.70 -9.87 -5.32
N ALA A 262 16.50 -8.88 -4.92
CA ALA A 262 17.95 -9.03 -4.81
C ALA A 262 18.38 -9.97 -3.67
N ILE A 263 17.70 -9.90 -2.52
CA ILE A 263 18.04 -10.67 -1.32
C ILE A 263 17.52 -12.11 -1.40
N TYR A 264 16.25 -12.26 -1.80
CA TYR A 264 15.61 -13.56 -1.81
C TYR A 264 15.66 -14.25 -3.18
N GLY A 265 15.81 -13.50 -4.27
CA GLY A 265 16.08 -14.06 -5.61
C GLY A 265 15.27 -15.30 -5.95
N ASP A 266 15.97 -16.42 -6.10
CA ASP A 266 15.36 -17.72 -6.42
C ASP A 266 14.83 -18.49 -5.17
N LYS A 267 14.99 -17.91 -3.97
CA LYS A 267 14.50 -18.53 -2.73
C LYS A 267 12.99 -18.39 -2.56
N ILE A 268 12.38 -17.41 -3.21
CA ILE A 268 10.93 -17.18 -3.19
C ILE A 268 10.41 -16.96 -4.62
N ASP A 269 9.16 -17.35 -4.88
CA ASP A 269 8.42 -16.95 -6.08
C ASP A 269 7.81 -15.55 -5.81
N PHE A 270 8.53 -14.50 -6.24
CA PHE A 270 8.15 -13.11 -6.01
C PHE A 270 7.37 -12.54 -7.19
N ARG A 271 6.15 -12.08 -6.93
CA ARG A 271 5.23 -11.51 -7.92
C ARG A 271 4.80 -10.10 -7.52
N ARG A 272 5.13 -9.10 -8.32
CA ARG A 272 4.73 -7.72 -8.10
C ARG A 272 3.70 -7.28 -9.13
N TYR A 273 2.61 -6.69 -8.67
CA TYR A 273 1.54 -6.14 -9.49
C TYR A 273 1.21 -4.72 -9.04
N ASN A 274 1.43 -3.74 -9.91
CA ASN A 274 1.17 -2.33 -9.61
C ASN A 274 0.79 -1.58 -10.90
N PRO A 275 -0.46 -1.15 -11.08
CA PRO A 275 -0.89 -0.51 -12.32
C PRO A 275 -0.30 0.88 -12.47
N LEU A 276 0.13 1.21 -13.69
CA LEU A 276 0.57 2.55 -14.08
C LEU A 276 -0.66 3.43 -14.32
N LEU A 277 -0.77 4.53 -13.57
CA LEU A 277 -1.90 5.46 -13.59
C LEU A 277 -1.67 6.60 -14.62
N THR A 278 -1.34 6.26 -15.85
CA THR A 278 -1.33 7.23 -16.95
C THR A 278 -2.54 7.03 -17.85
N ARG A 279 -3.03 8.12 -18.44
CA ARG A 279 -4.14 8.07 -19.39
C ARG A 279 -3.90 7.03 -20.48
N GLU A 280 -2.70 7.06 -21.07
CA GLU A 280 -2.31 6.13 -22.12
C GLU A 280 -2.41 4.67 -21.67
N ASN A 281 -1.89 4.33 -20.50
CA ASN A 281 -1.97 2.96 -19.98
C ASN A 281 -3.41 2.54 -19.64
N VAL A 282 -4.17 3.43 -19.02
CA VAL A 282 -5.58 3.16 -18.64
C VAL A 282 -6.44 2.94 -19.88
N GLU A 283 -6.26 3.73 -20.94
CA GLU A 283 -7.02 3.59 -22.19
C GLU A 283 -6.51 2.40 -23.02
N ASN A 284 -5.22 2.29 -23.27
CA ASN A 284 -4.67 1.32 -24.22
C ASN A 284 -4.47 -0.07 -23.59
N ALA A 285 -3.88 -0.14 -22.40
CA ALA A 285 -3.61 -1.42 -21.75
C ALA A 285 -4.85 -1.97 -21.00
N LEU A 286 -5.60 -1.11 -20.31
CA LEU A 286 -6.76 -1.55 -19.54
C LEU A 286 -8.07 -1.50 -20.34
N GLY A 287 -8.16 -0.70 -21.41
CA GLY A 287 -9.35 -0.56 -22.24
C GLY A 287 -10.44 0.28 -21.59
N ILE A 288 -10.08 1.16 -20.65
CA ILE A 288 -11.02 2.02 -19.94
C ILE A 288 -11.03 3.40 -20.60
N SER A 289 -12.19 3.84 -21.11
CA SER A 289 -12.32 5.21 -21.63
C SER A 289 -12.19 6.22 -20.50
N THR A 290 -11.36 7.22 -20.68
CA THR A 290 -11.20 8.35 -19.74
C THR A 290 -11.96 9.60 -20.19
N THR A 291 -12.68 9.54 -21.30
CA THR A 291 -13.49 10.68 -21.81
C THR A 291 -14.58 11.05 -20.80
N GLY A 292 -14.58 12.30 -20.35
CA GLY A 292 -15.53 12.79 -19.34
C GLY A 292 -15.28 12.28 -17.90
N ARG A 293 -14.15 11.61 -17.67
CA ARG A 293 -13.73 11.10 -16.36
C ARG A 293 -12.49 11.88 -15.84
N PRO A 294 -12.19 11.78 -14.53
CA PRO A 294 -10.96 12.34 -13.99
C PRO A 294 -9.72 11.82 -14.73
N ASP A 295 -8.67 12.62 -14.81
CA ASP A 295 -7.40 12.16 -15.33
C ASP A 295 -6.77 11.16 -14.36
N PRO A 296 -6.43 9.93 -14.79
CA PRO A 296 -5.78 8.94 -13.93
C PRO A 296 -4.50 9.45 -13.26
N ASN A 297 -3.75 10.35 -13.91
CA ASN A 297 -2.55 10.96 -13.35
C ASN A 297 -2.82 11.82 -12.10
N THR A 298 -4.07 12.24 -11.89
CA THR A 298 -4.46 13.11 -10.77
C THR A 298 -5.03 12.35 -9.58
N LEU A 299 -5.06 11.02 -9.64
CA LEU A 299 -5.56 10.19 -8.55
C LEU A 299 -4.57 10.21 -7.37
N GLY A 300 -4.84 11.05 -6.38
CA GLY A 300 -4.04 11.22 -5.17
C GLY A 300 -4.50 10.34 -4.01
N LEU A 301 -3.77 10.44 -2.90
CA LEU A 301 -4.03 9.68 -1.67
C LEU A 301 -5.40 9.98 -1.04
N ASP A 302 -5.94 11.18 -1.29
CA ASP A 302 -7.21 11.67 -0.76
C ASP A 302 -8.31 11.81 -1.82
N SER A 303 -8.15 11.15 -2.97
CA SER A 303 -9.13 11.14 -4.08
C SER A 303 -10.42 10.43 -3.65
N ARG A 304 -11.45 11.20 -3.30
CA ARG A 304 -12.70 10.73 -2.68
C ARG A 304 -13.97 11.08 -3.42
N GLU A 305 -13.86 11.85 -4.50
CA GLU A 305 -15.02 12.21 -5.30
C GLU A 305 -15.56 10.97 -6.03
N THR A 306 -16.88 10.85 -6.15
CA THR A 306 -17.53 9.67 -6.74
C THR A 306 -16.94 9.26 -8.09
N PRO A 307 -16.63 10.20 -9.03
CA PRO A 307 -16.00 9.82 -10.30
C PRO A 307 -14.59 9.28 -10.16
N GLN A 308 -13.82 9.75 -9.16
CA GLN A 308 -12.47 9.26 -8.87
C GLN A 308 -12.52 7.83 -8.28
N ILE A 309 -13.43 7.62 -7.32
CA ILE A 309 -13.69 6.30 -6.71
C ILE A 309 -14.07 5.28 -7.79
N ALA A 310 -15.03 5.64 -8.67
CA ALA A 310 -15.45 4.78 -9.75
C ALA A 310 -14.32 4.46 -10.74
N LEU A 311 -13.46 5.45 -11.05
CA LEU A 311 -12.32 5.21 -11.93
C LEU A 311 -11.29 4.27 -11.28
N MET A 312 -10.96 4.46 -10.00
CA MET A 312 -10.04 3.59 -9.28
C MET A 312 -10.55 2.15 -9.21
N GLU A 313 -11.84 1.96 -8.97
CA GLU A 313 -12.45 0.64 -8.98
C GLU A 313 -12.34 -0.03 -10.35
N ASP A 314 -12.70 0.67 -11.42
CA ASP A 314 -12.62 0.14 -12.79
C ASP A 314 -11.18 -0.23 -13.16
N ILE A 315 -10.20 0.60 -12.80
CA ILE A 315 -8.77 0.32 -12.99
C ILE A 315 -8.38 -0.97 -12.26
N GLY A 316 -8.75 -1.11 -11.00
CA GLY A 316 -8.43 -2.29 -10.20
C GLY A 316 -9.03 -3.57 -10.79
N ARG A 317 -10.31 -3.55 -11.16
CA ARG A 317 -11.00 -4.69 -11.78
C ARG A 317 -10.40 -5.05 -13.14
N ALA A 318 -10.24 -4.07 -14.03
CA ALA A 318 -9.67 -4.33 -15.35
C ALA A 318 -8.24 -4.84 -15.30
N TYR A 319 -7.43 -4.29 -14.39
CA TYR A 319 -6.06 -4.76 -14.17
C TYR A 319 -6.06 -6.20 -13.62
N GLY A 320 -6.87 -6.48 -12.58
CA GLY A 320 -6.99 -7.82 -11.99
C GLY A 320 -7.49 -8.90 -12.96
N GLN A 321 -8.29 -8.52 -13.98
CA GLN A 321 -8.72 -9.40 -15.06
C GLN A 321 -7.61 -9.73 -16.05
N LYS A 322 -6.69 -8.80 -16.27
CA LYS A 322 -5.66 -8.90 -17.32
C LYS A 322 -4.33 -9.45 -16.84
N ILE A 323 -4.01 -9.34 -15.56
CA ILE A 323 -2.77 -9.88 -15.02
C ILE A 323 -2.79 -11.40 -14.98
N ASP A 324 -1.64 -12.00 -15.23
CA ASP A 324 -1.43 -13.43 -15.06
C ASP A 324 -1.03 -13.70 -13.61
N TRP A 325 -1.98 -14.16 -12.81
CA TRP A 325 -1.74 -14.46 -11.39
C TRP A 325 -0.81 -15.67 -11.16
N VAL A 326 -0.59 -16.49 -12.18
CA VAL A 326 0.21 -17.73 -12.08
C VAL A 326 1.67 -17.50 -12.42
N LYS A 327 1.96 -16.48 -13.24
CA LYS A 327 3.33 -16.15 -13.65
C LYS A 327 3.86 -14.95 -12.90
N SER A 328 5.14 -15.00 -12.55
CA SER A 328 5.88 -13.81 -12.11
C SER A 328 5.69 -12.67 -13.11
N SER A 329 5.26 -11.51 -12.63
CA SER A 329 5.24 -10.31 -13.47
C SER A 329 6.67 -9.94 -13.87
N VAL A 330 6.83 -9.54 -15.13
CA VAL A 330 8.08 -8.93 -15.57
C VAL A 330 8.17 -7.55 -14.91
N LEU A 331 9.16 -7.39 -14.05
CA LEU A 331 9.45 -6.09 -13.47
C LEU A 331 10.20 -5.24 -14.49
N PRO A 332 9.86 -3.95 -14.63
CA PRO A 332 10.56 -3.04 -15.55
C PRO A 332 11.90 -2.64 -14.94
N TRP A 333 12.87 -3.56 -15.01
CA TRP A 333 14.22 -3.30 -14.55
C TRP A 333 15.08 -2.76 -15.66
N ASP A 334 15.89 -1.75 -15.37
CA ASP A 334 17.13 -1.54 -16.09
C ASP A 334 18.17 -2.57 -15.64
N THR A 335 19.05 -3.01 -16.52
CA THR A 335 20.12 -3.96 -16.19
C THR A 335 21.49 -3.33 -16.34
N VAL A 336 22.36 -3.58 -15.38
CA VAL A 336 23.78 -3.22 -15.43
C VAL A 336 24.60 -4.44 -15.06
N GLY A 337 25.49 -4.86 -15.94
CA GLY A 337 26.31 -6.06 -15.75
C GLY A 337 25.50 -7.34 -15.56
N GLY A 338 24.32 -7.41 -16.17
CA GLY A 338 23.40 -8.56 -16.04
C GLY A 338 22.54 -8.53 -14.77
N HIS A 339 22.72 -7.55 -13.90
CA HIS A 339 21.93 -7.41 -12.66
C HIS A 339 20.85 -6.33 -12.82
N PRO A 340 19.63 -6.59 -12.36
CA PRO A 340 18.56 -5.59 -12.36
C PRO A 340 18.95 -4.40 -11.50
N LYS A 341 18.68 -3.18 -11.98
CA LYS A 341 18.79 -1.94 -11.22
C LYS A 341 17.55 -1.10 -11.42
N PRO A 342 16.96 -0.53 -10.36
CA PRO A 342 15.89 0.43 -10.51
C PRO A 342 16.43 1.77 -11.01
N ASN A 343 15.64 2.46 -11.82
CA ASN A 343 15.75 3.89 -12.08
C ASN A 343 17.18 4.39 -12.45
N LEU A 344 17.80 3.79 -13.48
CA LEU A 344 18.99 4.40 -14.04
C LEU A 344 18.62 5.75 -14.66
N ALA A 345 19.34 6.79 -14.27
CA ALA A 345 19.17 8.11 -14.86
C ALA A 345 19.42 8.04 -16.37
N ARG A 346 18.37 8.24 -17.16
CA ARG A 346 18.43 8.17 -18.64
C ARG A 346 18.62 9.54 -19.27
N GLN A 347 18.40 10.61 -18.50
CA GLN A 347 18.60 11.97 -18.94
C GLN A 347 19.99 12.46 -18.57
N GLN A 348 20.66 13.09 -19.55
CA GLN A 348 21.89 13.82 -19.25
C GLN A 348 21.54 15.05 -18.40
N ILE A 349 22.23 15.18 -17.28
CA ILE A 349 22.11 16.37 -16.44
C ILE A 349 22.98 17.46 -17.03
N ASP A 350 22.41 18.59 -17.37
CA ASP A 350 23.12 19.77 -17.83
C ASP A 350 23.75 20.52 -16.65
N TRP A 351 24.98 20.20 -16.33
CA TRP A 351 25.75 20.80 -15.25
C TRP A 351 26.16 22.26 -15.51
N THR A 352 25.83 22.82 -16.69
CA THR A 352 26.06 24.24 -17.00
C THR A 352 24.94 25.14 -16.47
N LYS A 353 23.79 24.58 -16.12
CA LYS A 353 22.72 25.31 -15.47
C LYS A 353 23.19 25.74 -14.08
N THR A 354 23.03 27.00 -13.81
CA THR A 354 23.61 27.71 -12.66
C THR A 354 23.21 27.07 -11.32
N PHE A 355 24.20 26.62 -10.56
CA PHE A 355 24.03 26.14 -9.19
C PHE A 355 23.81 27.28 -8.17
N TYR A 356 24.08 28.50 -8.57
CA TYR A 356 24.01 29.68 -7.69
C TYR A 356 23.21 30.78 -8.39
N ARG A 357 22.04 31.02 -7.91
CA ARG A 357 21.32 32.29 -8.12
C ARG A 357 21.26 33.06 -6.81
#